data_cfabf963ead37e26930a69b912ac5fb0
#
_entry.id   cfabf963ead37e26930a69b912ac5fb0
#
_cell.length_a   1.000
_cell.length_b   1.000
_cell.length_c   1.000
_cell.angle_alpha   90.00
_cell.angle_beta   90.00
_cell.angle_gamma   90.00
#
_symmetry.space_group_name_H-M   'P 1'
#
loop_
_entity.id
_entity.type
_entity.pdbx_description
1 polymer ?
#
loop_
_entity_poly.entity_id
_entity_poly.type
_entity_poly.pdbx_seq_one_letter_code
_entity_poly.pdbx_strand_id
1 'polypeptide(L)'
;MKHSLTLLLVLSIPLVYFGQANLGQTKDYLINECQLDEECQVFENTASLISFKYGDGFNEVDGQTEKNSLDINGYCISELLTIHNTEWKSMSKFDRLLNKSPNWKKIVNVKDFLLSENLTLKYNSNFSPSIKAKITYYKVAKEIVIEYTYGKFKK
;
A
#
# COMPACT_ATOMS: atom_id res chain seq x y z
N MET A 1 -11.21 32.89 0.65
CA MET A 1 -11.48 31.81 -0.32
C MET A 1 -10.18 31.11 -0.81
N LYS A 2 -9.23 30.75 0.11
CA LYS A 2 -7.96 30.08 -0.25
C LYS A 2 -7.80 28.66 0.33
N HIS A 3 -8.76 28.19 1.11
CA HIS A 3 -8.66 26.88 1.77
C HIS A 3 -9.33 25.70 1.02
N SER A 4 -10.02 26.00 -0.11
CA SER A 4 -10.78 24.97 -0.86
C SER A 4 -9.91 24.19 -1.85
N LEU A 5 -8.78 24.76 -2.29
CA LEU A 5 -7.92 24.13 -3.30
C LEU A 5 -6.97 23.09 -2.68
N THR A 6 -6.51 23.37 -1.45
CA THR A 6 -5.60 22.47 -0.71
C THR A 6 -6.30 21.17 -0.29
N LEU A 7 -7.59 21.25 0.06
CA LEU A 7 -8.37 20.07 0.46
C LEU A 7 -8.65 19.12 -0.73
N LEU A 8 -8.71 19.66 -1.95
CA LEU A 8 -8.92 18.85 -3.16
C LEU A 8 -7.64 18.10 -3.57
N LEU A 9 -6.47 18.70 -3.33
CA LEU A 9 -5.18 18.08 -3.62
C LEU A 9 -4.88 16.92 -2.66
N VAL A 10 -5.17 17.08 -1.38
CA VAL A 10 -4.97 16.03 -0.34
C VAL A 10 -5.89 14.84 -0.54
N LEU A 11 -7.08 15.03 -1.17
CA LEU A 11 -7.99 13.93 -1.51
C LEU A 11 -7.61 13.20 -2.81
N SER A 12 -6.78 13.79 -3.66
CA SER A 12 -6.36 13.18 -4.93
C SER A 12 -5.07 12.35 -4.82
N ILE A 13 -4.19 12.68 -3.88
CA ILE A 13 -2.92 11.98 -3.66
C ILE A 13 -3.12 10.50 -3.26
N PRO A 14 -4.01 10.13 -2.32
CA PRO A 14 -4.20 8.72 -1.99
C PRO A 14 -4.88 7.89 -3.09
N LEU A 15 -5.60 8.52 -4.02
CA LEU A 15 -6.27 7.81 -5.13
C LEU A 15 -5.30 7.34 -6.21
N VAL A 16 -4.21 8.06 -6.42
CA VAL A 16 -3.16 7.67 -7.39
C VAL A 16 -2.27 6.58 -6.79
N TYR A 17 -1.97 6.64 -5.50
CA TYR A 17 -1.15 5.64 -4.81
C TYR A 17 -1.80 4.24 -4.71
N PHE A 18 -3.13 4.16 -4.59
CA PHE A 18 -3.84 2.88 -4.51
C PHE A 18 -4.10 2.21 -5.86
N GLY A 19 -3.82 2.88 -6.97
CA GLY A 19 -4.02 2.34 -8.32
C GLY A 19 -2.77 1.73 -8.95
N GLN A 20 -1.59 2.11 -8.49
CA GLN A 20 -0.32 1.68 -9.07
C GLN A 20 0.63 1.27 -7.94
N ALA A 21 0.80 -0.05 -7.78
CA ALA A 21 1.91 -0.56 -7.00
C ALA A 21 3.24 -0.10 -7.62
N ASN A 22 4.26 0.10 -6.80
CA ASN A 22 5.62 0.46 -7.25
C ASN A 22 6.33 -0.65 -8.04
N LEU A 23 5.63 -1.74 -8.34
CA LEU A 23 6.19 -2.89 -9.04
C LEU A 23 6.73 -2.52 -10.43
N GLY A 24 7.95 -2.91 -10.70
CA GLY A 24 8.65 -2.61 -11.94
C GLY A 24 9.33 -1.24 -11.97
N GLN A 25 9.15 -0.40 -10.95
CA GLN A 25 9.89 0.86 -10.82
C GLN A 25 11.32 0.60 -10.38
N THR A 26 12.24 1.47 -10.80
CA THR A 26 13.64 1.40 -10.37
C THR A 26 13.80 1.96 -8.96
N LYS A 27 14.83 1.51 -8.26
CA LYS A 27 15.20 2.04 -6.95
C LYS A 27 15.39 3.57 -6.96
N ASP A 28 16.07 4.10 -7.99
CA ASP A 28 16.31 5.54 -8.11
C ASP A 28 15.01 6.32 -8.30
N TYR A 29 14.06 5.77 -9.07
CA TYR A 29 12.73 6.36 -9.20
C TYR A 29 12.03 6.45 -7.84
N LEU A 30 12.03 5.37 -7.05
CA LEU A 30 11.40 5.33 -5.73
C LEU A 30 12.04 6.34 -4.76
N ILE A 31 13.36 6.48 -4.79
CA ILE A 31 14.08 7.48 -3.97
C ILE A 31 13.67 8.89 -4.38
N ASN A 32 13.63 9.18 -5.68
CA ASN A 32 13.26 10.49 -6.18
C ASN A 32 11.80 10.86 -5.81
N GLU A 33 10.85 9.91 -5.91
CA GLU A 33 9.47 10.13 -5.48
C GLU A 33 9.40 10.46 -3.98
N CYS A 34 10.15 9.72 -3.14
CA CYS A 34 10.22 10.00 -1.71
C CYS A 34 10.81 11.39 -1.41
N GLN A 35 11.82 11.84 -2.17
CA GLN A 35 12.42 13.17 -2.00
C GLN A 35 11.49 14.33 -2.38
N LEU A 36 10.48 14.07 -3.20
CA LEU A 36 9.45 15.06 -3.57
C LEU A 36 8.35 15.20 -2.52
N ASP A 37 8.27 14.27 -1.58
CA ASP A 37 7.27 14.22 -0.51
C ASP A 37 7.92 14.64 0.81
N GLU A 38 7.50 15.79 1.37
CA GLU A 38 8.05 16.34 2.61
C GLU A 38 7.81 15.43 3.82
N GLU A 39 6.82 14.55 3.76
CA GLU A 39 6.49 13.58 4.82
C GLU A 39 7.22 12.25 4.65
N CYS A 40 7.96 12.06 3.54
CA CYS A 40 8.66 10.80 3.24
C CYS A 40 10.12 10.84 3.67
N GLN A 41 10.58 9.74 4.30
CA GLN A 41 11.99 9.53 4.60
C GLN A 41 12.44 8.14 4.20
N VAL A 42 13.63 8.06 3.61
CA VAL A 42 14.32 6.79 3.37
C VAL A 42 14.80 6.24 4.71
N PHE A 43 14.28 5.08 5.09
CA PHE A 43 14.60 4.40 6.35
C PHE A 43 15.67 3.30 6.17
N GLU A 44 15.56 2.54 5.07
CA GLU A 44 16.52 1.49 4.73
C GLU A 44 16.84 1.55 3.24
N ASN A 45 18.12 1.39 2.88
CA ASN A 45 18.59 1.46 1.52
C ASN A 45 19.72 0.44 1.29
N THR A 46 19.36 -0.76 0.85
CA THR A 46 20.29 -1.85 0.53
C THR A 46 20.20 -2.24 -0.95
N ALA A 47 21.01 -3.18 -1.39
CA ALA A 47 20.95 -3.68 -2.77
C ALA A 47 19.60 -4.33 -3.12
N SER A 48 18.96 -4.99 -2.15
CA SER A 48 17.74 -5.79 -2.36
C SER A 48 16.49 -5.21 -1.72
N LEU A 49 16.60 -4.11 -0.97
CA LEU A 49 15.49 -3.53 -0.24
C LEU A 49 15.64 -2.02 -0.13
N ILE A 50 14.54 -1.31 -0.39
CA ILE A 50 14.38 0.08 0.01
C ILE A 50 13.11 0.24 0.81
N SER A 51 13.18 0.97 1.93
CA SER A 51 12.01 1.26 2.74
C SER A 51 11.91 2.73 3.11
N PHE A 52 10.67 3.17 3.22
CA PHE A 52 10.28 4.54 3.50
C PHE A 52 9.39 4.60 4.74
N LYS A 53 9.44 5.74 5.42
CA LYS A 53 8.49 6.12 6.48
C LYS A 53 7.81 7.40 6.07
N TYR A 54 6.50 7.49 6.36
CA TYR A 54 5.66 8.66 6.08
C TYR A 54 4.97 9.13 7.36
N GLY A 55 4.85 10.45 7.55
CA GLY A 55 4.08 11.08 8.64
C GLY A 55 4.87 12.10 9.44
N ASP A 56 4.14 12.89 10.24
CA ASP A 56 4.59 14.05 11.02
C ASP A 56 5.57 13.74 12.16
N GLY A 57 6.49 12.96 11.99
CA GLY A 57 7.47 12.65 13.01
C GLY A 57 7.46 11.19 13.38
N PHE A 58 8.51 10.70 13.14
CA PHE A 58 9.18 9.44 13.36
C PHE A 58 8.75 8.55 14.54
N ASN A 59 7.55 8.74 15.10
CA ASN A 59 6.95 7.85 16.07
C ASN A 59 6.41 6.64 15.32
N GLU A 60 7.00 5.47 15.55
CA GLU A 60 6.60 4.18 14.99
C GLU A 60 5.12 3.81 15.26
N VAL A 61 4.42 4.60 16.05
CA VAL A 61 3.05 4.31 16.53
C VAL A 61 1.98 4.86 15.60
N ASP A 62 2.21 5.99 14.95
CA ASP A 62 1.23 6.69 14.12
C ASP A 62 1.87 7.02 12.77
N GLY A 63 1.72 6.16 11.79
CA GLY A 63 2.33 6.43 10.51
C GLY A 63 2.16 5.29 9.51
N GLN A 64 2.83 5.46 8.40
CA GLN A 64 2.86 4.50 7.33
C GLN A 64 4.31 4.12 7.05
N THR A 65 4.55 2.84 6.87
CA THR A 65 5.83 2.34 6.38
C THR A 65 5.62 1.60 5.06
N GLU A 66 6.57 1.78 4.15
CA GLU A 66 6.59 1.11 2.87
C GLU A 66 7.91 0.38 2.70
N LYS A 67 7.86 -0.87 2.26
CA LYS A 67 9.02 -1.70 1.96
C LYS A 67 8.93 -2.23 0.54
N ASN A 68 9.92 -1.94 -0.25
CA ASN A 68 10.03 -2.38 -1.63
C ASN A 68 11.20 -3.36 -1.76
N SER A 69 10.91 -4.63 -2.05
CA SER A 69 11.95 -5.60 -2.37
C SER A 69 12.39 -5.42 -3.82
N LEU A 70 13.68 -5.45 -4.06
CA LEU A 70 14.28 -5.21 -5.37
C LEU A 70 14.91 -6.51 -5.92
N ASP A 71 14.86 -6.67 -7.24
CA ASP A 71 15.62 -7.69 -7.92
C ASP A 71 17.10 -7.30 -8.07
N ILE A 72 17.91 -8.17 -8.68
CA ILE A 72 19.32 -7.96 -8.90
C ILE A 72 19.64 -6.75 -9.79
N ASN A 73 18.67 -6.30 -10.58
CA ASN A 73 18.78 -5.13 -11.46
C ASN A 73 18.25 -3.84 -10.80
N GLY A 74 17.77 -3.92 -9.56
CA GLY A 74 17.23 -2.78 -8.81
C GLY A 74 15.79 -2.44 -9.15
N TYR A 75 15.02 -3.34 -9.77
CA TYR A 75 13.60 -3.15 -10.02
C TYR A 75 12.75 -3.69 -8.87
N CYS A 76 11.73 -2.97 -8.47
CA CYS A 76 10.79 -3.38 -7.44
C CYS A 76 9.97 -4.60 -7.89
N ILE A 77 10.05 -5.68 -7.12
CA ILE A 77 9.35 -6.95 -7.38
C ILE A 77 8.25 -7.25 -6.36
N SER A 78 8.30 -6.62 -5.20
CA SER A 78 7.21 -6.64 -4.23
C SER A 78 7.19 -5.36 -3.40
N GLU A 79 5.98 -4.95 -3.04
CA GLU A 79 5.73 -3.79 -2.18
C GLU A 79 4.91 -4.22 -0.98
N LEU A 80 5.32 -3.79 0.20
CA LEU A 80 4.61 -3.99 1.46
C LEU A 80 4.36 -2.64 2.10
N LEU A 81 3.10 -2.25 2.15
CA LEU A 81 2.65 -1.03 2.82
C LEU A 81 2.03 -1.40 4.16
N THR A 82 2.51 -0.83 5.26
CA THR A 82 1.95 -1.00 6.60
C THR A 82 1.43 0.32 7.12
N ILE A 83 0.16 0.34 7.52
CA ILE A 83 -0.50 1.49 8.16
C ILE A 83 -0.68 1.12 9.62
N HIS A 84 -0.02 1.87 10.49
CA HIS A 84 0.00 1.64 11.93
C HIS A 84 -1.18 2.33 12.61
N ASN A 85 -1.47 1.91 13.84
CA ASN A 85 -2.49 2.47 14.75
C ASN A 85 -3.85 2.77 14.06
N THR A 86 -4.34 1.81 13.29
CA THR A 86 -5.56 1.98 12.51
C THR A 86 -6.67 1.04 12.97
N GLU A 87 -7.91 1.40 12.65
CA GLU A 87 -9.08 0.58 12.93
C GLU A 87 -9.49 -0.26 11.69
N TRP A 88 -10.17 -1.38 11.94
CA TRP A 88 -10.70 -2.23 10.89
C TRP A 88 -11.62 -1.49 9.89
N LYS A 89 -12.28 -0.42 10.32
CA LYS A 89 -13.12 0.43 9.46
C LYS A 89 -12.33 1.07 8.32
N SER A 90 -11.04 1.32 8.53
CA SER A 90 -10.15 1.85 7.48
C SER A 90 -9.95 0.84 6.36
N MET A 91 -9.92 -0.47 6.67
CA MET A 91 -9.86 -1.52 5.66
C MET A 91 -11.05 -1.47 4.68
N SER A 92 -12.25 -1.09 5.15
CA SER A 92 -13.42 -0.94 4.29
C SER A 92 -13.27 0.18 3.25
N LYS A 93 -12.44 1.19 3.53
CA LYS A 93 -12.12 2.25 2.56
C LYS A 93 -11.26 1.69 1.42
N PHE A 94 -10.23 0.91 1.75
CA PHE A 94 -9.38 0.25 0.76
C PHE A 94 -10.17 -0.76 -0.08
N ASP A 95 -11.00 -1.60 0.57
CA ASP A 95 -11.88 -2.53 -0.13
C ASP A 95 -12.78 -1.81 -1.13
N ARG A 96 -13.37 -0.69 -0.73
CA ARG A 96 -14.23 0.11 -1.60
C ARG A 96 -13.47 0.71 -2.79
N LEU A 97 -12.26 1.20 -2.57
CA LEU A 97 -11.43 1.79 -3.62
C LEU A 97 -11.04 0.74 -4.67
N LEU A 98 -10.55 -0.43 -4.23
CA LEU A 98 -10.19 -1.50 -5.14
C LEU A 98 -11.40 -2.09 -5.87
N ASN A 99 -12.55 -2.26 -5.20
CA ASN A 99 -13.78 -2.75 -5.83
C ASN A 99 -14.37 -1.79 -6.86
N LYS A 100 -14.17 -0.48 -6.72
CA LYS A 100 -14.61 0.53 -7.69
C LYS A 100 -13.69 0.64 -8.89
N SER A 101 -12.45 0.19 -8.75
CA SER A 101 -11.49 0.22 -9.86
C SER A 101 -11.79 -0.89 -10.87
N PRO A 102 -11.92 -0.58 -12.16
CA PRO A 102 -12.11 -1.60 -13.21
C PRO A 102 -10.88 -2.50 -13.35
N ASN A 103 -9.74 -2.08 -12.80
CA ASN A 103 -8.47 -2.79 -12.92
C ASN A 103 -8.27 -3.88 -11.86
N TRP A 104 -9.14 -3.97 -10.86
CA TRP A 104 -9.02 -4.92 -9.77
C TRP A 104 -10.24 -5.81 -9.63
N LYS A 105 -10.02 -7.10 -9.41
CA LYS A 105 -11.05 -8.10 -9.16
C LYS A 105 -10.83 -8.78 -7.82
N LYS A 106 -11.79 -8.64 -6.91
CA LYS A 106 -11.80 -9.32 -5.63
C LYS A 106 -11.95 -10.83 -5.79
N ILE A 107 -11.11 -11.60 -5.12
CA ILE A 107 -11.07 -13.07 -5.22
C ILE A 107 -11.66 -13.73 -3.97
N VAL A 108 -11.37 -13.21 -2.79
CA VAL A 108 -11.83 -13.78 -1.51
C VAL A 108 -12.55 -12.73 -0.71
N ASN A 109 -13.77 -13.05 -0.30
CA ASN A 109 -14.56 -12.31 0.67
C ASN A 109 -14.54 -13.08 1.98
N VAL A 110 -13.92 -12.53 3.01
CA VAL A 110 -13.97 -13.14 4.34
C VAL A 110 -15.27 -12.73 5.01
N LYS A 111 -16.17 -13.69 5.22
CA LYS A 111 -17.48 -13.44 5.85
C LYS A 111 -17.41 -13.40 7.38
N ASP A 112 -16.44 -14.06 7.99
CA ASP A 112 -16.40 -14.29 9.44
C ASP A 112 -15.30 -13.48 10.14
N PHE A 113 -15.38 -12.14 9.95
CA PHE A 113 -14.44 -11.21 10.58
C PHE A 113 -14.43 -11.30 12.12
N LEU A 114 -15.58 -11.57 12.74
CA LEU A 114 -15.70 -11.57 14.20
C LEU A 114 -14.97 -12.73 14.87
N LEU A 115 -14.77 -13.84 14.17
CA LEU A 115 -14.16 -15.06 14.69
C LEU A 115 -12.66 -15.19 14.35
N SER A 116 -12.18 -14.39 13.40
CA SER A 116 -10.78 -14.40 12.96
C SER A 116 -9.94 -13.39 13.72
N GLU A 117 -8.71 -13.74 14.07
CA GLU A 117 -7.72 -12.79 14.61
C GLU A 117 -7.32 -11.75 13.55
N ASN A 118 -7.35 -12.14 12.27
CA ASN A 118 -6.97 -11.28 11.16
C ASN A 118 -8.00 -11.36 10.03
N LEU A 119 -8.31 -10.22 9.44
CA LEU A 119 -9.13 -10.15 8.24
C LEU A 119 -8.25 -10.00 7.01
N THR A 120 -8.39 -10.89 6.02
CA THR A 120 -7.63 -10.84 4.78
C THR A 120 -8.54 -10.74 3.57
N LEU A 121 -8.27 -9.76 2.69
CA LEU A 121 -8.89 -9.57 1.38
C LEU A 121 -7.86 -9.79 0.28
N LYS A 122 -8.27 -10.40 -0.83
CA LYS A 122 -7.39 -10.72 -1.97
C LYS A 122 -8.00 -10.20 -3.27
N TYR A 123 -7.15 -9.61 -4.11
CA TYR A 123 -7.51 -9.03 -5.39
C TYR A 123 -6.51 -9.45 -6.47
N ASN A 124 -7.00 -9.67 -7.68
CA ASN A 124 -6.16 -9.80 -8.88
C ASN A 124 -6.38 -8.57 -9.76
N SER A 125 -5.31 -8.05 -10.34
CA SER A 125 -5.38 -6.98 -11.33
C SER A 125 -5.63 -7.53 -12.74
N ASN A 126 -6.11 -6.63 -13.60
CA ASN A 126 -6.19 -6.83 -15.04
C ASN A 126 -4.97 -6.25 -15.78
N PHE A 127 -3.96 -5.78 -15.05
CA PHE A 127 -2.71 -5.26 -15.61
C PHE A 127 -1.90 -6.37 -16.32
N SER A 128 -0.98 -5.96 -17.19
CA SER A 128 0.03 -6.83 -17.79
C SER A 128 1.42 -6.25 -17.49
N PRO A 129 2.29 -6.95 -16.75
CA PRO A 129 2.06 -8.26 -16.10
C PRO A 129 1.01 -8.18 -14.97
N SER A 130 0.37 -9.34 -14.70
CA SER A 130 -0.65 -9.39 -13.65
C SER A 130 -0.05 -9.14 -12.28
N ILE A 131 -0.76 -8.36 -11.48
CA ILE A 131 -0.42 -8.03 -10.08
C ILE A 131 -1.52 -8.60 -9.19
N LYS A 132 -1.14 -9.11 -8.03
CA LYS A 132 -2.06 -9.49 -6.96
C LYS A 132 -1.84 -8.58 -5.76
N ALA A 133 -2.94 -8.18 -5.12
CA ALA A 133 -2.94 -7.41 -3.89
C ALA A 133 -3.58 -8.23 -2.76
N LYS A 134 -2.93 -8.24 -1.60
CA LYS A 134 -3.45 -8.84 -0.38
C LYS A 134 -3.49 -7.77 0.70
N ILE A 135 -4.66 -7.53 1.29
CA ILE A 135 -4.87 -6.59 2.38
C ILE A 135 -5.20 -7.39 3.63
N THR A 136 -4.41 -7.24 4.68
CA THR A 136 -4.63 -7.92 5.96
C THR A 136 -4.73 -6.90 7.08
N TYR A 137 -5.81 -6.96 7.88
CA TYR A 137 -5.92 -6.23 9.12
C TYR A 137 -5.55 -7.14 10.29
N TYR A 138 -4.57 -6.74 11.08
CA TYR A 138 -4.11 -7.38 12.29
C TYR A 138 -4.76 -6.71 13.51
N LYS A 139 -5.73 -7.38 14.14
CA LYS A 139 -6.54 -6.80 15.23
C LYS A 139 -5.71 -6.42 16.45
N VAL A 140 -4.75 -7.27 16.83
CA VAL A 140 -3.92 -7.06 18.02
C VAL A 140 -2.94 -5.91 17.80
N ALA A 141 -2.27 -5.89 16.66
CA ALA A 141 -1.33 -4.84 16.30
C ALA A 141 -2.00 -3.52 15.89
N LYS A 142 -3.31 -3.55 15.57
CA LYS A 142 -4.06 -2.43 14.97
C LYS A 142 -3.39 -1.90 13.70
N GLU A 143 -3.01 -2.82 12.82
CA GLU A 143 -2.30 -2.52 11.59
C GLU A 143 -3.04 -3.03 10.37
N ILE A 144 -2.98 -2.27 9.27
CA ILE A 144 -3.35 -2.75 7.95
C ILE A 144 -2.05 -2.94 7.16
N VAL A 145 -1.87 -4.15 6.63
CA VAL A 145 -0.76 -4.49 5.76
C VAL A 145 -1.30 -4.75 4.36
N ILE A 146 -0.79 -4.01 3.37
CA ILE A 146 -1.13 -4.17 1.96
C ILE A 146 0.12 -4.68 1.26
N GLU A 147 -0.01 -5.84 0.62
CA GLU A 147 1.07 -6.54 -0.07
C GLU A 147 0.75 -6.61 -1.56
N TYR A 148 1.62 -6.04 -2.40
CA TYR A 148 1.56 -6.14 -3.85
C TYR A 148 2.69 -7.01 -4.36
N THR A 149 2.36 -7.97 -5.23
CA THR A 149 3.34 -8.84 -5.88
C THR A 149 2.87 -9.23 -7.28
N TYR A 150 3.80 -9.62 -8.14
CA TYR A 150 3.45 -10.18 -9.44
C TYR A 150 2.72 -11.52 -9.30
N GLY A 151 1.83 -11.80 -10.25
CA GLY A 151 1.08 -13.05 -10.34
C GLY A 151 -0.41 -12.90 -10.06
N LYS A 152 -1.09 -14.05 -9.86
CA LYS A 152 -2.53 -14.12 -9.59
C LYS A 152 -2.81 -15.07 -8.44
N PHE A 153 -3.76 -14.73 -7.58
CA PHE A 153 -4.36 -15.72 -6.69
C PHE A 153 -5.21 -16.68 -7.52
N LYS A 154 -5.10 -17.98 -7.24
CA LYS A 154 -6.02 -18.98 -7.78
C LYS A 154 -7.40 -18.75 -7.14
N LYS A 155 -8.44 -19.00 -7.94
CA LYS A 155 -9.82 -19.00 -7.46
C LYS A 155 -10.07 -20.17 -6.51
#